data_44261e7e978f122c0cf5a2c9d8c5839a
#
_entry.id   44261e7e978f122c0cf5a2c9d8c5839a
#
_cell.length_a   1.000
_cell.length_b   1.000
_cell.length_c   1.000
_cell.angle_alpha   90.00
_cell.angle_beta   90.00
_cell.angle_gamma   90.00
#
_symmetry.space_group_name_H-M   'P 1'
#
loop_
_entity.id
_entity.type
_entity.pdbx_description
1 polymer ?
#
loop_
_entity_poly.entity_id
_entity_poly.type
_entity_poly.pdbx_seq_one_letter_code
_entity_poly.pdbx_strand_id
1 'polypeptide(L)'
;MHQLSTVRAEGRNRVSTEESALKAPAPPGDASAKGLNAGALGLLASVVFGVASVAPGYSLAATVGLIAAVVGLQGPFIMILAFIPMLLVSSGFYYMNHADPDCGETFIWTARAFGGPVGWVIGFAAVASSIIVMANLVQIASLYTFLLLGAHSAANSTFWVTVLGVGWLLFVAIFVAIGIQVSAKVQYVLMVLQIFPLALFTVWAIVKAVVKHPAGYQGFHFSWLFSTKVTGSGLAAGITLAVFLYWGWDSVTAVNEESENSSHMPGVSAVLNTLILVVLYVVVTIAMQMYHGAGFLAKNPDDIFAPLAKDVMGSGWDKLVLLCVMTSGAASALTTLLPLTRQTLSMAAHKALPKIFGEVHPKYMTPFKGTVVLTVISILWYVLLTWANVNLLYDAISAIGIMICLAYGGTGLAATIYYRKELTKSAKNFILIGVAPALGALMFAAVLVKVLIDDWNPDNSYATVFHGGGGGGVFVMGVGTMAVGVILMIAMWIWKPEFFRRKPETWPGEGQPIPYSDERIELD
;
A
#
# COMPACT_ATOMS: atom_id res chain seq x y z
N MET A 1 37.61 -53.64 22.81
CA MET A 1 36.34 -53.57 22.04
C MET A 1 35.23 -52.75 22.71
N HIS A 2 35.38 -52.27 23.96
CA HIS A 2 34.30 -51.51 24.67
C HIS A 2 34.38 -49.99 24.53
N GLN A 3 35.49 -49.42 24.06
CA GLN A 3 35.65 -47.97 23.87
C GLN A 3 35.17 -47.43 22.52
N LEU A 4 34.99 -48.29 21.50
CA LEU A 4 34.52 -47.87 20.17
C LEU A 4 32.99 -47.81 20.03
N SER A 5 32.24 -48.42 20.98
CA SER A 5 30.75 -48.37 20.99
C SER A 5 30.17 -47.10 21.64
N THR A 6 30.87 -46.53 22.60
CA THR A 6 30.44 -45.30 23.30
C THR A 6 30.59 -44.05 22.42
N VAL A 7 31.66 -43.94 21.63
CA VAL A 7 31.90 -42.81 20.73
C VAL A 7 30.87 -42.78 19.58
N ARG A 8 30.38 -43.95 19.12
CA ARG A 8 29.38 -44.05 18.06
C ARG A 8 27.96 -43.71 18.55
N ALA A 9 27.65 -43.94 19.84
CA ALA A 9 26.38 -43.60 20.44
C ALA A 9 26.29 -42.10 20.75
N GLU A 10 27.37 -41.48 21.22
CA GLU A 10 27.41 -40.02 21.46
C GLU A 10 27.39 -39.21 20.16
N GLY A 11 28.02 -39.68 19.09
CA GLY A 11 27.97 -39.02 17.79
C GLY A 11 26.57 -39.07 17.15
N ARG A 12 25.83 -40.20 17.31
CA ARG A 12 24.45 -40.31 16.83
C ARG A 12 23.47 -39.44 17.64
N ASN A 13 23.64 -39.35 18.94
CA ASN A 13 22.80 -38.49 19.78
C ASN A 13 23.08 -36.97 19.54
N ARG A 14 24.32 -36.59 19.24
CA ARG A 14 24.62 -35.18 18.87
C ARG A 14 24.03 -34.79 17.50
N VAL A 15 24.14 -35.67 16.50
CA VAL A 15 23.55 -35.39 15.16
C VAL A 15 22.03 -35.38 15.23
N SER A 16 21.39 -36.25 16.01
CA SER A 16 19.93 -36.24 16.18
C SER A 16 19.43 -35.06 17.02
N THR A 17 20.22 -34.53 17.97
CA THR A 17 19.91 -33.33 18.75
C THR A 17 20.14 -32.06 17.93
N GLU A 18 21.17 -31.98 17.09
CA GLU A 18 21.38 -30.86 16.16
C GLU A 18 20.32 -30.83 15.04
N GLU A 19 19.96 -31.98 14.50
CA GLU A 19 18.90 -32.07 13.47
C GLU A 19 17.50 -31.82 14.05
N SER A 20 17.28 -32.13 15.35
CA SER A 20 16.06 -31.76 16.08
C SER A 20 16.08 -30.29 16.52
N ALA A 21 17.25 -29.71 16.81
CA ALA A 21 17.39 -28.28 17.09
C ALA A 21 17.21 -27.41 15.83
N LEU A 22 17.55 -27.93 14.65
CA LEU A 22 17.28 -27.30 13.35
C LEU A 22 15.79 -27.37 12.95
N LYS A 23 14.99 -28.21 13.63
CA LYS A 23 13.54 -28.33 13.46
C LYS A 23 12.72 -27.73 14.60
N ALA A 24 13.35 -27.26 15.67
CA ALA A 24 12.64 -26.51 16.68
C ALA A 24 12.24 -25.14 16.07
N PRO A 25 10.96 -24.74 16.17
CA PRO A 25 10.61 -23.38 15.80
C PRO A 25 11.48 -22.43 16.62
N ALA A 26 11.96 -21.37 15.97
CA ALA A 26 12.69 -20.30 16.65
C ALA A 26 11.90 -19.88 17.91
N PRO A 27 12.59 -19.51 19.00
CA PRO A 27 11.89 -19.06 20.20
C PRO A 27 10.95 -17.93 19.79
N PRO A 28 9.72 -17.91 20.30
CA PRO A 28 8.74 -16.95 19.88
C PRO A 28 9.23 -15.55 20.22
N GLY A 29 9.46 -14.73 19.18
CA GLY A 29 9.43 -13.29 19.31
C GLY A 29 7.99 -12.85 19.59
N ASP A 30 7.75 -11.56 19.84
CA ASP A 30 6.41 -11.00 20.18
C ASP A 30 5.30 -11.37 19.18
N ALA A 31 5.64 -11.78 17.97
CA ALA A 31 4.74 -12.33 16.98
C ALA A 31 3.93 -13.53 17.46
N SER A 32 4.54 -14.42 18.28
CA SER A 32 3.84 -15.58 18.85
C SER A 32 2.77 -15.18 19.89
N ALA A 33 2.88 -14.01 20.49
CA ALA A 33 1.90 -13.53 21.46
C ALA A 33 0.54 -13.24 20.82
N LYS A 34 0.54 -12.81 19.54
CA LYS A 34 -0.71 -12.60 18.76
C LYS A 34 -1.15 -13.84 17.97
N GLY A 35 -0.40 -14.94 18.01
CA GLY A 35 -0.71 -16.20 17.32
C GLY A 35 -0.54 -16.17 15.81
N LEU A 36 0.24 -15.24 15.26
CA LEU A 36 0.58 -15.15 13.85
C LEU A 36 1.72 -16.11 13.48
N ASN A 37 1.94 -16.35 12.18
CA ASN A 37 2.94 -17.28 11.66
C ASN A 37 4.31 -16.59 11.49
N ALA A 38 5.08 -16.51 12.57
CA ALA A 38 6.38 -15.86 12.59
C ALA A 38 7.38 -16.47 11.57
N GLY A 39 8.19 -15.60 10.92
CA GLY A 39 9.24 -16.03 9.99
C GLY A 39 8.74 -16.60 8.67
N ALA A 40 7.48 -16.35 8.31
CA ALA A 40 6.89 -16.85 7.07
C ALA A 40 7.37 -16.13 5.80
N LEU A 41 7.85 -14.90 5.92
CA LEU A 41 8.28 -14.04 4.81
C LEU A 41 9.77 -13.71 4.91
N GLY A 42 10.57 -14.16 3.95
CA GLY A 42 11.94 -13.71 3.74
C GLY A 42 12.00 -12.38 2.95
N LEU A 43 13.20 -11.81 2.80
CA LEU A 43 13.42 -10.51 2.16
C LEU A 43 12.80 -10.42 0.75
N LEU A 44 13.01 -11.42 -0.10
CA LEU A 44 12.46 -11.42 -1.47
C LEU A 44 10.93 -11.45 -1.45
N ALA A 45 10.32 -12.26 -0.58
CA ALA A 45 8.87 -12.31 -0.42
C ALA A 45 8.32 -10.95 0.05
N SER A 46 9.01 -10.29 0.96
CA SER A 46 8.65 -8.96 1.47
C SER A 46 8.73 -7.88 0.38
N VAL A 47 9.79 -7.89 -0.45
CA VAL A 47 9.90 -6.95 -1.58
C VAL A 47 8.81 -7.21 -2.62
N VAL A 48 8.57 -8.48 -3.00
CA VAL A 48 7.49 -8.85 -3.92
C VAL A 48 6.14 -8.41 -3.37
N PHE A 49 5.92 -8.61 -2.08
CA PHE A 49 4.68 -8.22 -1.39
C PHE A 49 4.45 -6.70 -1.47
N GLY A 50 5.45 -5.89 -1.13
CA GLY A 50 5.33 -4.44 -1.14
C GLY A 50 5.20 -3.85 -2.55
N VAL A 51 5.96 -4.34 -3.55
CA VAL A 51 5.80 -3.90 -4.94
C VAL A 51 4.41 -4.26 -5.49
N ALA A 52 3.92 -5.47 -5.19
CA ALA A 52 2.61 -5.92 -5.63
C ALA A 52 1.46 -5.14 -4.95
N SER A 53 1.66 -4.69 -3.71
CA SER A 53 0.69 -3.87 -2.98
C SER A 53 0.40 -2.55 -3.69
N VAL A 54 1.41 -1.95 -4.29
CA VAL A 54 1.27 -0.70 -5.05
C VAL A 54 0.57 -0.90 -6.41
N ALA A 55 0.40 -2.14 -6.87
CA ALA A 55 -0.25 -2.48 -8.14
C ALA A 55 0.31 -1.74 -9.36
N PRO A 56 1.59 -1.91 -9.76
CA PRO A 56 2.22 -1.06 -10.77
C PRO A 56 1.46 -0.99 -12.10
N GLY A 57 0.93 -2.11 -12.59
CA GLY A 57 0.15 -2.15 -13.82
C GLY A 57 -1.16 -1.36 -13.72
N TYR A 58 -1.91 -1.54 -12.63
CA TYR A 58 -3.13 -0.80 -12.35
C TYR A 58 -2.85 0.69 -12.12
N SER A 59 -1.88 1.02 -11.28
CA SER A 59 -1.57 2.41 -10.91
C SER A 59 -1.17 3.24 -12.13
N LEU A 60 -0.36 2.69 -13.03
CA LEU A 60 -0.03 3.34 -14.30
C LEU A 60 -1.25 3.47 -15.21
N ALA A 61 -2.09 2.42 -15.30
CA ALA A 61 -3.31 2.45 -16.11
C ALA A 61 -4.26 3.57 -15.67
N ALA A 62 -4.41 3.75 -14.36
CA ALA A 62 -5.36 4.68 -13.77
C ALA A 62 -4.87 6.15 -13.72
N THR A 63 -3.56 6.41 -13.79
CA THR A 63 -3.06 7.75 -13.44
C THR A 63 -2.22 8.42 -14.52
N VAL A 64 -1.52 7.66 -15.38
CA VAL A 64 -0.61 8.27 -16.38
C VAL A 64 -1.35 9.19 -17.33
N GLY A 65 -2.55 8.82 -17.77
CA GLY A 65 -3.39 9.66 -18.64
C GLY A 65 -3.80 10.97 -17.97
N LEU A 66 -4.21 10.90 -16.70
CA LEU A 66 -4.59 12.07 -15.90
C LEU A 66 -3.38 12.99 -15.68
N ILE A 67 -2.22 12.44 -15.32
CA ILE A 67 -0.98 13.21 -15.16
C ILE A 67 -0.59 13.88 -16.50
N ALA A 68 -0.68 13.16 -17.61
CA ALA A 68 -0.37 13.72 -18.93
C ALA A 68 -1.33 14.85 -19.34
N ALA A 69 -2.60 14.78 -18.94
CA ALA A 69 -3.58 15.84 -19.18
C ALA A 69 -3.22 17.15 -18.44
N VAL A 70 -2.62 17.04 -17.25
CA VAL A 70 -2.29 18.20 -16.40
C VAL A 70 -0.92 18.78 -16.74
N VAL A 71 0.12 17.93 -16.94
CA VAL A 71 1.51 18.37 -17.08
C VAL A 71 2.17 18.01 -18.41
N GLY A 72 1.44 17.40 -19.32
CA GLY A 72 1.97 17.00 -20.64
C GLY A 72 3.14 16.03 -20.54
N LEU A 73 4.22 16.33 -21.23
CA LEU A 73 5.44 15.49 -21.24
C LEU A 73 6.25 15.53 -19.94
N GLN A 74 5.84 16.31 -18.94
CA GLN A 74 6.51 16.39 -17.64
C GLN A 74 6.05 15.31 -16.64
N GLY A 75 5.27 14.31 -17.08
CA GLY A 75 4.83 13.18 -16.25
C GLY A 75 5.97 12.51 -15.47
N PRO A 76 7.10 12.13 -16.10
CA PRO A 76 8.25 11.54 -15.40
C PRO A 76 8.82 12.44 -14.30
N PHE A 77 8.89 13.76 -14.53
CA PHE A 77 9.33 14.73 -13.53
C PHE A 77 8.39 14.75 -12.30
N ILE A 78 7.08 14.76 -12.53
CA ILE A 78 6.09 14.72 -11.45
C ILE A 78 6.20 13.43 -10.63
N MET A 79 6.44 12.29 -11.28
CA MET A 79 6.66 11.02 -10.58
C MET A 79 7.92 11.06 -9.69
N ILE A 80 9.01 11.67 -10.16
CA ILE A 80 10.22 11.88 -9.35
C ILE A 80 9.93 12.81 -8.17
N LEU A 81 9.19 13.89 -8.38
CA LEU A 81 8.83 14.81 -7.28
C LEU A 81 7.94 14.15 -6.22
N ALA A 82 6.95 13.36 -6.62
CA ALA A 82 6.09 12.62 -5.70
C ALA A 82 6.84 11.50 -4.96
N PHE A 83 7.89 10.95 -5.55
CA PHE A 83 8.77 9.97 -4.90
C PHE A 83 9.55 10.57 -3.72
N ILE A 84 9.94 11.85 -3.78
CA ILE A 84 10.78 12.47 -2.74
C ILE A 84 10.15 12.35 -1.34
N PRO A 85 8.90 12.78 -1.08
CA PRO A 85 8.30 12.63 0.24
C PRO A 85 8.15 11.15 0.65
N MET A 86 7.91 10.22 -0.30
CA MET A 86 7.85 8.78 -0.01
C MET A 86 9.20 8.25 0.51
N LEU A 87 10.29 8.56 -0.19
CA LEU A 87 11.63 8.17 0.23
C LEU A 87 11.98 8.78 1.60
N LEU A 88 11.65 10.05 1.81
CA LEU A 88 11.96 10.74 3.06
C LEU A 88 11.23 10.11 4.25
N VAL A 89 9.94 9.79 4.13
CA VAL A 89 9.19 9.13 5.23
C VAL A 89 9.54 7.65 5.37
N SER A 90 10.00 6.98 4.30
CA SER A 90 10.39 5.57 4.40
C SER A 90 11.53 5.34 5.40
N SER A 91 12.40 6.34 5.62
CA SER A 91 13.38 6.29 6.70
C SER A 91 12.71 6.25 8.08
N GLY A 92 11.63 7.02 8.28
CA GLY A 92 10.81 6.96 9.49
C GLY A 92 10.18 5.59 9.73
N PHE A 93 9.60 5.00 8.69
CA PHE A 93 9.05 3.63 8.74
C PHE A 93 10.13 2.60 9.10
N TYR A 94 11.33 2.71 8.48
CA TYR A 94 12.45 1.84 8.81
C TYR A 94 12.81 1.87 10.29
N TYR A 95 13.00 3.08 10.86
CA TYR A 95 13.40 3.22 12.25
C TYR A 95 12.28 2.88 13.23
N MET A 96 11.03 3.21 12.92
CA MET A 96 9.88 2.84 13.76
C MET A 96 9.66 1.33 13.76
N ASN A 97 9.75 0.65 12.61
CA ASN A 97 9.70 -0.80 12.55
C ASN A 97 10.86 -1.46 13.29
N HIS A 98 12.04 -0.86 13.26
CA HIS A 98 13.20 -1.37 14.01
C HIS A 98 12.98 -1.29 15.52
N ALA A 99 12.38 -0.20 16.00
CA ALA A 99 12.08 0.01 17.40
C ALA A 99 10.92 -0.88 17.90
N ASP A 100 9.87 -0.98 17.11
CA ASP A 100 8.61 -1.61 17.48
C ASP A 100 8.01 -2.34 16.26
N PRO A 101 8.40 -3.61 16.04
CA PRO A 101 7.89 -4.41 14.93
C PRO A 101 6.47 -4.95 15.20
N ASP A 102 5.53 -4.06 15.49
CA ASP A 102 4.11 -4.36 15.67
C ASP A 102 3.35 -4.24 14.34
N CYS A 103 2.50 -5.20 14.00
CA CYS A 103 1.71 -5.21 12.76
C CYS A 103 0.65 -4.10 12.69
N GLY A 104 0.45 -3.35 13.76
CA GLY A 104 -0.34 -2.12 13.77
C GLY A 104 0.36 -0.91 13.15
N GLU A 105 1.69 -1.00 12.93
CA GLU A 105 2.55 0.00 12.27
C GLU A 105 2.14 1.45 12.58
N THR A 106 1.71 2.21 11.59
CA THR A 106 1.30 3.61 11.70
C THR A 106 0.39 3.88 12.92
N PHE A 107 -0.56 2.98 13.24
CA PHE A 107 -1.43 3.08 14.41
C PHE A 107 -0.64 3.13 15.71
N ILE A 108 0.20 2.11 15.94
CA ILE A 108 0.91 1.99 17.22
C ILE A 108 2.07 2.97 17.31
N TRP A 109 2.79 3.21 16.23
CA TRP A 109 3.92 4.14 16.21
C TRP A 109 3.51 5.59 16.49
N THR A 110 2.37 6.01 15.90
CA THR A 110 1.82 7.34 16.18
C THR A 110 1.20 7.43 17.58
N ALA A 111 0.64 6.34 18.09
CA ALA A 111 0.17 6.28 19.48
C ALA A 111 1.34 6.43 20.48
N ARG A 112 2.50 5.83 20.21
CA ARG A 112 3.69 6.02 21.05
C ARG A 112 4.20 7.45 21.04
N ALA A 113 4.23 8.08 19.89
CA ALA A 113 4.76 9.44 19.75
C ALA A 113 3.81 10.52 20.27
N PHE A 114 2.49 10.36 20.06
CA PHE A 114 1.48 11.41 20.28
C PHE A 114 0.40 11.03 21.30
N GLY A 115 0.32 9.75 21.73
CA GLY A 115 -0.73 9.22 22.60
C GLY A 115 -1.87 8.55 21.85
N GLY A 116 -2.71 7.80 22.59
CA GLY A 116 -3.74 6.93 22.06
C GLY A 116 -4.73 7.57 21.08
N PRO A 117 -5.33 8.73 21.36
CA PRO A 117 -6.32 9.34 20.45
C PRO A 117 -5.74 9.66 19.07
N VAL A 118 -4.53 10.25 19.00
CA VAL A 118 -3.88 10.59 17.73
C VAL A 118 -3.50 9.31 16.97
N GLY A 119 -2.94 8.31 17.68
CA GLY A 119 -2.64 7.01 17.10
C GLY A 119 -3.87 6.35 16.49
N TRP A 120 -5.00 6.42 17.18
CA TRP A 120 -6.25 5.85 16.68
C TRP A 120 -6.75 6.53 15.40
N VAL A 121 -6.76 7.88 15.35
CA VAL A 121 -7.21 8.63 14.17
C VAL A 121 -6.32 8.35 12.96
N ILE A 122 -5.00 8.34 13.15
CA ILE A 122 -4.06 8.07 12.05
C ILE A 122 -4.12 6.59 11.63
N GLY A 123 -4.25 5.65 12.58
CA GLY A 123 -4.48 4.23 12.28
C GLY A 123 -5.80 4.00 11.54
N PHE A 124 -6.86 4.72 11.92
CA PHE A 124 -8.14 4.67 11.21
C PHE A 124 -8.01 5.19 9.77
N ALA A 125 -7.21 6.23 9.53
CA ALA A 125 -6.95 6.71 8.17
C ALA A 125 -6.32 5.60 7.29
N ALA A 126 -5.36 4.82 7.81
CA ALA A 126 -4.77 3.69 7.11
C ALA A 126 -5.78 2.56 6.85
N VAL A 127 -6.59 2.20 7.84
CA VAL A 127 -7.65 1.19 7.71
C VAL A 127 -8.71 1.62 6.69
N ALA A 128 -9.18 2.85 6.76
CA ALA A 128 -10.22 3.39 5.87
C ALA A 128 -9.72 3.49 4.42
N SER A 129 -8.48 3.98 4.21
CA SER A 129 -7.88 4.01 2.86
C SER A 129 -7.81 2.63 2.22
N SER A 130 -7.46 1.61 3.02
CA SER A 130 -7.42 0.21 2.55
C SER A 130 -8.81 -0.32 2.15
N ILE A 131 -9.87 0.00 2.91
CA ILE A 131 -11.24 -0.38 2.56
C ILE A 131 -11.70 0.33 1.27
N ILE A 132 -11.41 1.61 1.15
CA ILE A 132 -11.82 2.43 0.00
C ILE A 132 -11.13 1.95 -1.28
N VAL A 133 -9.83 1.69 -1.26
CA VAL A 133 -9.08 1.28 -2.45
C VAL A 133 -9.49 -0.10 -2.95
N MET A 134 -9.92 -1.00 -2.06
CA MET A 134 -10.39 -2.34 -2.46
C MET A 134 -11.46 -2.28 -3.55
N ALA A 135 -12.40 -1.33 -3.47
CA ALA A 135 -13.43 -1.13 -4.47
C ALA A 135 -12.84 -0.84 -5.86
N ASN A 136 -11.87 0.05 -5.93
CA ASN A 136 -11.21 0.42 -7.18
C ASN A 136 -10.35 -0.72 -7.76
N LEU A 137 -9.60 -1.43 -6.91
CA LEU A 137 -8.76 -2.55 -7.33
C LEU A 137 -9.57 -3.66 -7.99
N VAL A 138 -10.71 -4.04 -7.38
CA VAL A 138 -11.56 -5.10 -7.93
C VAL A 138 -12.41 -4.63 -9.10
N GLN A 139 -12.79 -3.36 -9.17
CA GLN A 139 -13.43 -2.75 -10.33
C GLN A 139 -12.56 -2.90 -11.57
N ILE A 140 -11.28 -2.50 -11.48
CA ILE A 140 -10.33 -2.60 -12.60
C ILE A 140 -9.98 -4.05 -12.90
N ALA A 141 -9.73 -4.89 -11.89
CA ALA A 141 -9.50 -6.32 -12.11
C ALA A 141 -10.66 -6.96 -12.90
N SER A 142 -11.91 -6.60 -12.59
CA SER A 142 -13.10 -7.11 -13.26
C SER A 142 -13.23 -6.58 -14.69
N LEU A 143 -13.04 -5.28 -14.88
CA LEU A 143 -13.07 -4.66 -16.21
C LEU A 143 -12.07 -5.33 -17.15
N TYR A 144 -10.80 -5.43 -16.69
CA TYR A 144 -9.76 -6.05 -17.51
C TYR A 144 -9.91 -7.57 -17.66
N THR A 145 -10.59 -8.26 -16.75
CA THR A 145 -10.99 -9.66 -16.96
C THR A 145 -11.94 -9.78 -18.17
N PHE A 146 -12.96 -8.95 -18.25
CA PHE A 146 -13.88 -8.97 -19.39
C PHE A 146 -13.21 -8.54 -20.70
N LEU A 147 -12.34 -7.52 -20.67
CA LEU A 147 -11.56 -7.11 -21.84
C LEU A 147 -10.63 -8.23 -22.34
N LEU A 148 -9.95 -8.92 -21.43
CA LEU A 148 -9.07 -10.05 -21.75
C LEU A 148 -9.84 -11.20 -22.41
N LEU A 149 -11.07 -11.46 -21.96
CA LEU A 149 -11.96 -12.48 -22.53
C LEU A 149 -12.68 -12.01 -23.81
N GLY A 150 -12.53 -10.74 -24.23
CA GLY A 150 -13.23 -10.16 -25.36
C GLY A 150 -14.72 -9.93 -25.12
N ALA A 151 -15.17 -9.95 -23.87
CA ALA A 151 -16.57 -9.76 -23.48
C ALA A 151 -16.92 -8.28 -23.31
N HIS A 152 -16.78 -7.49 -24.40
CA HIS A 152 -16.94 -6.03 -24.37
C HIS A 152 -18.30 -5.55 -23.86
N SER A 153 -19.38 -6.27 -24.12
CA SER A 153 -20.71 -5.93 -23.58
C SER A 153 -20.78 -6.03 -22.07
N ALA A 154 -20.11 -7.03 -21.47
CA ALA A 154 -20.03 -7.16 -20.03
C ALA A 154 -19.06 -6.12 -19.41
N ALA A 155 -17.95 -5.81 -20.10
CA ALA A 155 -17.02 -4.76 -19.69
C ALA A 155 -17.68 -3.38 -19.59
N ASN A 156 -18.63 -3.09 -20.47
CA ASN A 156 -19.40 -1.84 -20.49
C ASN A 156 -20.62 -1.84 -19.53
N SER A 157 -20.86 -2.94 -18.82
CA SER A 157 -21.98 -3.06 -17.89
C SER A 157 -21.51 -2.93 -16.45
N THR A 158 -21.87 -1.84 -15.77
CA THR A 158 -21.59 -1.62 -14.34
C THR A 158 -22.05 -2.81 -13.50
N PHE A 159 -23.22 -3.40 -13.82
CA PHE A 159 -23.75 -4.55 -13.09
C PHE A 159 -22.79 -5.76 -13.16
N TRP A 160 -22.38 -6.18 -14.37
CA TRP A 160 -21.53 -7.35 -14.53
C TRP A 160 -20.13 -7.12 -13.97
N VAL A 161 -19.57 -5.92 -14.14
CA VAL A 161 -18.27 -5.55 -13.55
C VAL A 161 -18.35 -5.58 -12.03
N THR A 162 -19.44 -5.07 -11.43
CA THR A 162 -19.64 -5.11 -9.97
C THR A 162 -19.79 -6.55 -9.46
N VAL A 163 -20.59 -7.38 -10.14
CA VAL A 163 -20.77 -8.81 -9.75
C VAL A 163 -19.43 -9.55 -9.76
N LEU A 164 -18.63 -9.38 -10.82
CA LEU A 164 -17.31 -10.00 -10.90
C LEU A 164 -16.35 -9.42 -9.87
N GLY A 165 -16.45 -8.12 -9.55
CA GLY A 165 -15.65 -7.47 -8.50
C GLY A 165 -15.93 -8.03 -7.12
N VAL A 166 -17.17 -8.30 -6.78
CA VAL A 166 -17.54 -9.05 -5.57
C VAL A 166 -16.92 -10.45 -5.59
N GLY A 167 -16.94 -11.12 -6.75
CA GLY A 167 -16.25 -12.41 -6.94
C GLY A 167 -14.74 -12.32 -6.65
N TRP A 168 -14.06 -11.26 -7.13
CA TRP A 168 -12.64 -11.01 -6.84
C TRP A 168 -12.39 -10.75 -5.34
N LEU A 169 -13.25 -9.96 -4.66
CA LEU A 169 -13.13 -9.74 -3.22
C LEU A 169 -13.24 -11.04 -2.42
N LEU A 170 -14.21 -11.89 -2.77
CA LEU A 170 -14.36 -13.20 -2.12
C LEU A 170 -13.16 -14.12 -2.40
N PHE A 171 -12.68 -14.13 -3.64
CA PHE A 171 -11.51 -14.91 -4.04
C PHE A 171 -10.27 -14.51 -3.21
N VAL A 172 -9.96 -13.22 -3.13
CA VAL A 172 -8.86 -12.69 -2.34
C VAL A 172 -9.02 -13.01 -0.86
N ALA A 173 -10.23 -12.85 -0.31
CA ALA A 173 -10.53 -13.11 1.09
C ALA A 173 -10.25 -14.58 1.49
N ILE A 174 -10.51 -15.54 0.59
CA ILE A 174 -10.20 -16.95 0.82
C ILE A 174 -8.68 -17.14 1.04
N PHE A 175 -7.82 -16.55 0.19
CA PHE A 175 -6.36 -16.67 0.34
C PHE A 175 -5.86 -15.98 1.60
N VAL A 176 -6.38 -14.80 1.93
CA VAL A 176 -6.03 -14.09 3.17
C VAL A 176 -6.43 -14.90 4.41
N ALA A 177 -7.59 -15.56 4.36
CA ALA A 177 -8.09 -16.38 5.46
C ALA A 177 -7.29 -17.68 5.68
N ILE A 178 -6.77 -18.29 4.58
CA ILE A 178 -5.99 -19.55 4.65
C ILE A 178 -4.58 -19.31 5.22
N GLY A 179 -4.01 -18.13 5.07
CA GLY A 179 -2.74 -17.77 5.68
C GLY A 179 -1.72 -17.13 4.75
N ILE A 180 -0.72 -16.50 5.37
CA ILE A 180 0.28 -15.68 4.68
C ILE A 180 1.19 -16.49 3.74
N GLN A 181 1.53 -17.73 4.08
CA GLN A 181 2.40 -18.56 3.23
C GLN A 181 1.73 -18.89 1.89
N VAL A 182 0.42 -19.17 1.89
CA VAL A 182 -0.35 -19.42 0.66
C VAL A 182 -0.48 -18.12 -0.13
N SER A 183 -0.81 -17.03 0.56
CA SER A 183 -0.89 -15.69 -0.04
C SER A 183 0.43 -15.29 -0.70
N ALA A 184 1.58 -15.53 -0.05
CA ALA A 184 2.90 -15.22 -0.61
C ALA A 184 3.21 -16.03 -1.88
N LYS A 185 2.87 -17.34 -1.93
CA LYS A 185 3.06 -18.15 -3.14
C LYS A 185 2.21 -17.66 -4.31
N VAL A 186 0.95 -17.33 -4.05
CA VAL A 186 0.06 -16.74 -5.06
C VAL A 186 0.63 -15.41 -5.54
N GLN A 187 1.18 -14.62 -4.62
CA GLN A 187 1.75 -13.31 -4.92
C GLN A 187 2.97 -13.38 -5.84
N TYR A 188 3.84 -14.40 -5.71
CA TYR A 188 4.94 -14.61 -6.66
C TYR A 188 4.43 -14.83 -8.09
N VAL A 189 3.39 -15.66 -8.25
CA VAL A 189 2.78 -15.91 -9.58
C VAL A 189 2.18 -14.63 -10.15
N LEU A 190 1.37 -13.93 -9.35
CA LEU A 190 0.76 -12.67 -9.77
C LEU A 190 1.81 -11.60 -10.10
N MET A 191 2.92 -11.55 -9.34
CA MET A 191 4.03 -10.62 -9.60
C MET A 191 4.70 -10.88 -10.96
N VAL A 192 4.95 -12.13 -11.30
CA VAL A 192 5.49 -12.48 -12.63
C VAL A 192 4.50 -12.08 -13.74
N LEU A 193 3.21 -12.36 -13.54
CA LEU A 193 2.17 -12.05 -14.52
C LEU A 193 1.92 -10.54 -14.71
N GLN A 194 2.34 -9.70 -13.77
CA GLN A 194 2.24 -8.24 -13.93
C GLN A 194 3.56 -7.60 -14.38
N ILE A 195 4.71 -7.99 -13.82
CA ILE A 195 5.98 -7.32 -14.14
C ILE A 195 6.54 -7.76 -15.49
N PHE A 196 6.46 -9.05 -15.83
CA PHE A 196 6.98 -9.54 -17.10
C PHE A 196 6.29 -8.90 -18.32
N PRO A 197 4.94 -8.88 -18.43
CA PRO A 197 4.27 -8.21 -19.53
C PRO A 197 4.52 -6.70 -19.57
N LEU A 198 4.59 -6.04 -18.41
CA LEU A 198 4.86 -4.61 -18.33
C LEU A 198 6.27 -4.28 -18.81
N ALA A 199 7.27 -5.07 -18.43
CA ALA A 199 8.64 -4.92 -18.92
C ALA A 199 8.74 -5.19 -20.43
N LEU A 200 8.08 -6.25 -20.92
CA LEU A 200 8.04 -6.58 -22.34
C LEU A 200 7.38 -5.45 -23.15
N PHE A 201 6.24 -4.93 -22.70
CA PHE A 201 5.58 -3.78 -23.30
C PHE A 201 6.50 -2.57 -23.36
N THR A 202 7.17 -2.27 -22.26
CA THR A 202 8.06 -1.11 -22.12
C THR A 202 9.23 -1.19 -23.11
N VAL A 203 9.90 -2.33 -23.17
CA VAL A 203 11.01 -2.55 -24.12
C VAL A 203 10.50 -2.46 -25.56
N TRP A 204 9.34 -3.07 -25.85
CA TRP A 204 8.76 -3.07 -27.18
C TRP A 204 8.33 -1.66 -27.63
N ALA A 205 7.73 -0.89 -26.71
CA ALA A 205 7.37 0.51 -26.96
C ALA A 205 8.60 1.37 -27.29
N ILE A 206 9.68 1.26 -26.50
CA ILE A 206 10.93 2.00 -26.74
C ILE A 206 11.54 1.62 -28.09
N VAL A 207 11.72 0.31 -28.36
CA VAL A 207 12.33 -0.18 -29.60
C VAL A 207 11.53 0.26 -30.81
N LYS A 208 10.20 0.11 -30.80
CA LYS A 208 9.34 0.55 -31.90
C LYS A 208 9.33 2.08 -32.07
N ALA A 209 9.32 2.82 -30.97
CA ALA A 209 9.40 4.28 -31.02
C ALA A 209 10.68 4.73 -31.74
N VAL A 210 11.83 4.17 -31.36
CA VAL A 210 13.14 4.55 -31.94
C VAL A 210 13.31 4.05 -33.38
N VAL A 211 12.81 2.85 -33.72
CA VAL A 211 13.04 2.25 -35.06
C VAL A 211 11.99 2.69 -36.08
N LYS A 212 10.70 2.79 -35.66
CA LYS A 212 9.58 3.00 -36.60
C LYS A 212 9.02 4.42 -36.62
N HIS A 213 9.34 5.23 -35.61
CA HIS A 213 8.81 6.60 -35.45
C HIS A 213 7.28 6.65 -35.71
N PRO A 214 6.44 5.97 -34.91
CA PRO A 214 5.00 5.91 -35.14
C PRO A 214 4.37 7.30 -35.08
N ALA A 215 3.12 7.42 -35.58
CA ALA A 215 2.38 8.67 -35.49
C ALA A 215 2.26 9.12 -34.01
N GLY A 216 2.74 10.33 -33.72
CA GLY A 216 2.81 10.85 -32.33
C GLY A 216 4.14 10.59 -31.62
N TYR A 217 5.10 9.92 -32.28
CA TYR A 217 6.44 9.72 -31.73
C TYR A 217 7.05 11.01 -31.18
N GLN A 218 7.59 10.91 -29.98
CA GLN A 218 8.38 11.96 -29.34
C GLN A 218 9.76 11.40 -29.00
N GLY A 219 10.82 12.03 -29.49
CA GLY A 219 12.17 11.72 -29.03
C GLY A 219 12.31 11.95 -27.53
N PHE A 220 13.05 11.09 -26.84
CA PHE A 220 13.33 11.32 -25.43
C PHE A 220 14.17 12.59 -25.25
N HIS A 221 13.75 13.44 -24.33
CA HIS A 221 14.48 14.64 -23.92
C HIS A 221 14.68 14.62 -22.41
N PHE A 222 15.90 14.92 -21.94
CA PHE A 222 16.19 15.02 -20.51
C PHE A 222 15.32 16.07 -19.79
N SER A 223 14.79 17.06 -20.51
CA SER A 223 13.83 18.03 -19.97
C SER A 223 12.52 17.40 -19.47
N TRP A 224 12.23 16.13 -19.79
CA TRP A 224 11.10 15.40 -19.22
C TRP A 224 11.32 15.02 -17.76
N LEU A 225 12.58 14.95 -17.32
CA LEU A 225 12.98 14.62 -15.96
C LEU A 225 13.19 15.85 -15.07
N PHE A 226 13.29 17.04 -15.68
CA PHE A 226 13.55 18.29 -14.97
C PHE A 226 12.79 19.42 -15.68
N SER A 227 11.88 20.10 -15.02
CA SER A 227 11.14 21.19 -15.66
C SER A 227 10.94 22.37 -14.72
N THR A 228 11.21 23.57 -15.28
CA THR A 228 10.79 24.85 -14.70
C THR A 228 9.53 25.40 -15.37
N LYS A 229 8.96 24.65 -16.33
CA LYS A 229 7.83 25.12 -17.15
C LYS A 229 6.45 24.68 -16.64
N VAL A 230 6.41 23.79 -15.65
CA VAL A 230 5.14 23.36 -15.04
C VAL A 230 4.60 24.51 -14.19
N THR A 231 3.36 24.93 -14.42
CA THR A 231 2.69 25.96 -13.62
C THR A 231 2.49 25.49 -12.17
N GLY A 232 2.40 26.41 -11.22
CA GLY A 232 2.20 26.04 -9.81
C GLY A 232 0.94 25.19 -9.59
N SER A 233 -0.16 25.46 -10.30
CA SER A 233 -1.39 24.66 -10.25
C SER A 233 -1.21 23.29 -10.87
N GLY A 234 -0.57 23.20 -12.05
CA GLY A 234 -0.26 21.92 -12.70
C GLY A 234 0.70 21.06 -11.88
N LEU A 235 1.69 21.68 -11.23
CA LEU A 235 2.61 20.99 -10.32
C LEU A 235 1.86 20.35 -9.16
N ALA A 236 1.01 21.11 -8.49
CA ALA A 236 0.24 20.64 -7.34
C ALA A 236 -0.72 19.51 -7.73
N ALA A 237 -1.52 19.68 -8.79
CA ALA A 237 -2.44 18.65 -9.27
C ALA A 237 -1.70 17.38 -9.71
N GLY A 238 -0.59 17.54 -10.44
CA GLY A 238 0.24 16.41 -10.85
C GLY A 238 0.83 15.63 -9.68
N ILE A 239 1.36 16.31 -8.65
CA ILE A 239 1.90 15.66 -7.44
C ILE A 239 0.78 14.92 -6.68
N THR A 240 -0.41 15.50 -6.54
CA THR A 240 -1.56 14.86 -5.87
C THR A 240 -1.90 13.53 -6.56
N LEU A 241 -1.99 13.51 -7.89
CA LEU A 241 -2.21 12.29 -8.67
C LEU A 241 -1.05 11.29 -8.51
N ALA A 242 0.20 11.78 -8.53
CA ALA A 242 1.37 10.91 -8.47
C ALA A 242 1.65 10.35 -7.06
N VAL A 243 1.21 11.01 -5.99
CA VAL A 243 1.30 10.48 -4.62
C VAL A 243 0.53 9.15 -4.50
N PHE A 244 -0.63 9.04 -5.14
CA PHE A 244 -1.39 7.80 -5.17
C PHE A 244 -0.64 6.64 -5.83
N LEU A 245 0.16 6.89 -6.88
CA LEU A 245 0.98 5.87 -7.55
C LEU A 245 1.90 5.09 -6.61
N TYR A 246 2.35 5.73 -5.54
CA TYR A 246 3.27 5.13 -4.57
C TYR A 246 2.58 4.52 -3.35
N TRP A 247 1.25 4.65 -3.20
CA TRP A 247 0.58 4.13 -2.02
C TRP A 247 0.69 2.60 -1.91
N GLY A 248 1.03 2.10 -0.71
CA GLY A 248 1.11 0.68 -0.41
C GLY A 248 2.54 0.10 -0.37
N TRP A 249 3.60 0.89 -0.63
CA TRP A 249 4.99 0.43 -0.51
C TRP A 249 5.34 -0.05 0.92
N ASP A 250 4.65 0.47 1.90
CA ASP A 250 4.77 0.24 3.34
C ASP A 250 4.01 -1.00 3.83
N SER A 251 3.12 -1.58 3.05
CA SER A 251 2.27 -2.71 3.43
C SER A 251 3.04 -3.91 4.03
N VAL A 252 4.33 -4.02 3.70
CA VAL A 252 5.24 -5.01 4.26
C VAL A 252 5.48 -4.81 5.76
N THR A 253 5.37 -3.57 6.27
CA THR A 253 5.54 -3.28 7.70
C THR A 253 4.32 -3.71 8.53
N ALA A 254 3.14 -3.82 7.92
CA ALA A 254 1.95 -4.39 8.57
C ALA A 254 1.98 -5.93 8.67
N VAL A 255 2.93 -6.59 8.03
CA VAL A 255 3.17 -8.04 8.15
C VAL A 255 4.53 -8.35 8.76
N ASN A 256 5.11 -7.39 9.48
CA ASN A 256 6.43 -7.49 10.08
C ASN A 256 6.54 -8.64 11.08
N GLU A 257 5.52 -8.91 11.88
CA GLU A 257 5.49 -10.01 12.85
C GLU A 257 5.52 -11.40 12.19
N GLU A 258 5.16 -11.49 10.90
CA GLU A 258 5.21 -12.71 10.09
C GLU A 258 6.49 -12.78 9.21
N SER A 259 7.36 -11.77 9.29
CA SER A 259 8.60 -11.69 8.51
C SER A 259 9.80 -12.26 9.28
N GLU A 260 10.76 -12.85 8.54
CA GLU A 260 12.07 -13.15 9.11
C GLU A 260 12.72 -11.86 9.57
N ASN A 261 13.37 -11.87 10.75
CA ASN A 261 13.96 -10.67 11.34
C ASN A 261 13.00 -9.45 11.29
N SER A 262 11.88 -9.57 12.01
CA SER A 262 10.73 -8.63 12.01
C SER A 262 11.12 -7.17 12.26
N SER A 263 12.17 -6.92 13.04
CA SER A 263 12.65 -5.57 13.34
C SER A 263 13.46 -4.92 12.22
N HIS A 264 14.00 -5.68 11.27
CA HIS A 264 14.92 -5.13 10.25
C HIS A 264 14.43 -5.32 8.82
N MET A 265 14.07 -6.54 8.41
CA MET A 265 13.74 -6.85 7.02
C MET A 265 12.55 -6.07 6.46
N PRO A 266 11.40 -5.90 7.17
CA PRO A 266 10.28 -5.16 6.63
C PRO A 266 10.62 -3.70 6.34
N GLY A 267 11.36 -3.05 7.24
CA GLY A 267 11.82 -1.68 7.03
C GLY A 267 12.76 -1.52 5.84
N VAL A 268 13.71 -2.46 5.65
CA VAL A 268 14.59 -2.49 4.46
C VAL A 268 13.76 -2.68 3.19
N SER A 269 12.82 -3.64 3.21
CA SER A 269 11.94 -3.91 2.06
C SER A 269 11.10 -2.71 1.69
N ALA A 270 10.57 -1.99 2.68
CA ALA A 270 9.79 -0.78 2.47
C ALA A 270 10.60 0.30 1.72
N VAL A 271 11.86 0.56 2.12
CA VAL A 271 12.75 1.48 1.40
C VAL A 271 13.07 0.98 -0.01
N LEU A 272 13.40 -0.29 -0.18
CA LEU A 272 13.68 -0.88 -1.50
C LEU A 272 12.49 -0.77 -2.44
N ASN A 273 11.28 -0.99 -1.94
CA ASN A 273 10.04 -0.87 -2.72
C ASN A 273 9.90 0.54 -3.30
N THR A 274 10.14 1.60 -2.52
CA THR A 274 10.04 2.97 -3.04
C THR A 274 11.02 3.22 -4.18
N LEU A 275 12.27 2.70 -4.07
CA LEU A 275 13.31 2.83 -5.11
C LEU A 275 12.98 2.05 -6.38
N ILE A 276 12.46 0.83 -6.24
CA ILE A 276 12.02 0.01 -7.38
C ILE A 276 10.89 0.71 -8.13
N LEU A 277 9.92 1.25 -7.40
CA LEU A 277 8.73 1.87 -7.97
C LEU A 277 9.04 3.15 -8.76
N VAL A 278 9.91 4.03 -8.26
CA VAL A 278 10.26 5.24 -9.01
C VAL A 278 10.92 4.91 -10.34
N VAL A 279 11.84 3.94 -10.37
CA VAL A 279 12.48 3.50 -11.61
C VAL A 279 11.45 2.93 -12.57
N LEU A 280 10.59 2.05 -12.09
CA LEU A 280 9.55 1.42 -12.89
C LEU A 280 8.60 2.45 -13.50
N TYR A 281 8.06 3.34 -12.69
CA TYR A 281 7.09 4.35 -13.13
C TYR A 281 7.68 5.34 -14.13
N VAL A 282 8.86 5.84 -13.86
CA VAL A 282 9.54 6.79 -14.75
C VAL A 282 9.84 6.13 -16.10
N VAL A 283 10.41 4.92 -16.11
CA VAL A 283 10.80 4.23 -17.35
C VAL A 283 9.58 3.85 -18.19
N VAL A 284 8.52 3.32 -17.57
CA VAL A 284 7.29 2.95 -18.29
C VAL A 284 6.61 4.20 -18.86
N THR A 285 6.53 5.29 -18.10
CA THR A 285 5.92 6.55 -18.58
C THR A 285 6.72 7.16 -19.72
N ILE A 286 8.05 7.15 -19.65
CA ILE A 286 8.92 7.57 -20.77
C ILE A 286 8.62 6.73 -22.01
N ALA A 287 8.52 5.42 -21.89
CA ALA A 287 8.24 4.54 -23.02
C ALA A 287 6.89 4.85 -23.68
N MET A 288 5.84 5.06 -22.88
CA MET A 288 4.53 5.46 -23.38
C MET A 288 4.56 6.81 -24.09
N GLN A 289 5.21 7.81 -23.49
CA GLN A 289 5.33 9.15 -24.06
C GLN A 289 6.19 9.18 -25.34
N MET A 290 7.25 8.37 -25.40
CA MET A 290 8.05 8.23 -26.62
C MET A 290 7.24 7.68 -27.77
N TYR A 291 6.32 6.75 -27.51
CA TYR A 291 5.55 6.07 -28.55
C TYR A 291 4.45 6.94 -29.15
N HIS A 292 3.60 7.56 -28.32
CA HIS A 292 2.42 8.31 -28.77
C HIS A 292 2.33 9.77 -28.27
N GLY A 293 3.28 10.22 -27.45
CA GLY A 293 3.27 11.56 -26.86
C GLY A 293 2.17 11.75 -25.78
N ALA A 294 2.28 12.85 -25.05
CA ALA A 294 1.37 13.16 -23.94
C ALA A 294 -0.08 13.42 -24.40
N GLY A 295 -0.29 13.93 -25.61
CA GLY A 295 -1.63 14.21 -26.13
C GLY A 295 -2.50 12.97 -26.31
N PHE A 296 -1.91 11.83 -26.69
CA PHE A 296 -2.62 10.55 -26.76
C PHE A 296 -2.95 10.04 -25.36
N LEU A 297 -1.97 10.13 -24.45
CA LEU A 297 -2.15 9.68 -23.07
C LEU A 297 -3.29 10.46 -22.39
N ALA A 298 -3.33 11.77 -22.56
CA ALA A 298 -4.36 12.65 -21.99
C ALA A 298 -5.78 12.40 -22.54
N LYS A 299 -5.89 11.87 -23.76
CA LYS A 299 -7.19 11.53 -24.38
C LYS A 299 -7.77 10.20 -23.91
N ASN A 300 -6.97 9.36 -23.24
CA ASN A 300 -7.37 8.05 -22.75
C ASN A 300 -7.13 7.94 -21.22
N PRO A 301 -7.70 8.83 -20.41
CA PRO A 301 -7.39 8.90 -18.99
C PRO A 301 -7.86 7.68 -18.18
N ASP A 302 -8.95 7.05 -18.63
CA ASP A 302 -9.60 5.95 -17.88
C ASP A 302 -9.04 4.56 -18.22
N ASP A 303 -8.49 4.40 -19.44
CA ASP A 303 -7.88 3.15 -19.92
C ASP A 303 -6.80 3.44 -20.95
N ILE A 304 -5.58 3.64 -20.47
CA ILE A 304 -4.46 3.96 -21.36
C ILE A 304 -3.85 2.69 -21.98
N PHE A 305 -3.91 1.57 -21.27
CA PHE A 305 -3.17 0.38 -21.69
C PHE A 305 -3.87 -0.39 -22.81
N ALA A 306 -5.21 -0.49 -22.84
CA ALA A 306 -5.86 -1.28 -23.87
C ALA A 306 -5.60 -0.74 -25.29
N PRO A 307 -5.79 0.57 -25.60
CA PRO A 307 -5.48 1.09 -26.92
C PRO A 307 -3.97 1.09 -27.19
N LEU A 308 -3.14 1.49 -26.21
CA LEU A 308 -1.69 1.61 -26.39
C LEU A 308 -1.03 0.22 -26.58
N ALA A 309 -1.44 -0.79 -25.83
CA ALA A 309 -0.92 -2.15 -25.98
C ALA A 309 -1.16 -2.72 -27.36
N LYS A 310 -2.36 -2.49 -27.92
CA LYS A 310 -2.70 -2.95 -29.26
C LYS A 310 -1.83 -2.29 -30.33
N ASP A 311 -1.55 -0.99 -30.21
CA ASP A 311 -0.68 -0.26 -31.14
C ASP A 311 0.80 -0.68 -30.99
N VAL A 312 1.26 -0.84 -29.75
CA VAL A 312 2.65 -1.23 -29.46
C VAL A 312 2.91 -2.69 -29.80
N MET A 313 2.09 -3.61 -29.33
CA MET A 313 2.38 -5.05 -29.37
C MET A 313 1.67 -5.77 -30.52
N GLY A 314 0.59 -5.19 -31.02
CA GLY A 314 -0.28 -5.80 -32.04
C GLY A 314 -1.32 -6.74 -31.43
N SER A 315 -2.29 -7.10 -32.27
CA SER A 315 -3.41 -7.98 -31.87
C SER A 315 -2.92 -9.35 -31.39
N GLY A 316 -3.41 -9.78 -30.24
CA GLY A 316 -3.03 -11.04 -29.57
C GLY A 316 -1.99 -10.85 -28.48
N TRP A 317 -0.91 -10.13 -28.74
CA TRP A 317 0.12 -9.80 -27.73
C TRP A 317 -0.32 -8.69 -26.76
N ASP A 318 -1.23 -7.80 -27.18
CA ASP A 318 -1.90 -6.81 -26.35
C ASP A 318 -2.57 -7.43 -25.12
N LYS A 319 -3.07 -8.67 -25.23
CA LYS A 319 -3.66 -9.42 -24.11
C LYS A 319 -2.73 -9.63 -22.92
N LEU A 320 -1.42 -9.62 -23.14
CA LEU A 320 -0.45 -9.71 -22.05
C LEU A 320 -0.50 -8.47 -21.15
N VAL A 321 -0.73 -7.28 -21.72
CA VAL A 321 -0.87 -6.04 -20.94
C VAL A 321 -2.21 -6.00 -20.22
N LEU A 322 -3.29 -6.48 -20.87
CA LEU A 322 -4.59 -6.63 -20.20
C LEU A 322 -4.48 -7.61 -19.00
N LEU A 323 -3.77 -8.71 -19.18
CA LEU A 323 -3.47 -9.67 -18.11
C LEU A 323 -2.65 -9.03 -16.99
N CYS A 324 -1.65 -8.21 -17.35
CA CYS A 324 -0.85 -7.46 -16.39
C CYS A 324 -1.72 -6.57 -15.50
N VAL A 325 -2.60 -5.75 -16.06
CA VAL A 325 -3.46 -4.83 -15.29
C VAL A 325 -4.46 -5.61 -14.43
N MET A 326 -5.09 -6.65 -14.98
CA MET A 326 -6.01 -7.52 -14.24
C MET A 326 -5.31 -8.15 -13.02
N THR A 327 -4.16 -8.79 -13.24
CA THR A 327 -3.41 -9.46 -12.16
C THR A 327 -2.82 -8.46 -11.18
N SER A 328 -2.47 -7.26 -11.61
CA SER A 328 -1.99 -6.17 -10.77
C SER A 328 -3.07 -5.73 -9.77
N GLY A 329 -4.31 -5.51 -10.23
CA GLY A 329 -5.44 -5.20 -9.35
C GLY A 329 -5.74 -6.32 -8.35
N ALA A 330 -5.77 -7.58 -8.82
CA ALA A 330 -6.00 -8.74 -7.96
C ALA A 330 -4.89 -8.95 -6.92
N ALA A 331 -3.63 -8.78 -7.33
CA ALA A 331 -2.46 -8.88 -6.45
C ALA A 331 -2.50 -7.82 -5.35
N SER A 332 -2.77 -6.58 -5.72
CA SER A 332 -2.88 -5.49 -4.76
C SER A 332 -4.09 -5.66 -3.83
N ALA A 333 -5.22 -6.14 -4.32
CA ALA A 333 -6.36 -6.44 -3.45
C ALA A 333 -5.98 -7.46 -2.35
N LEU A 334 -5.18 -8.50 -2.68
CA LEU A 334 -4.68 -9.47 -1.72
C LEU A 334 -3.72 -8.82 -0.71
N THR A 335 -2.74 -8.04 -1.20
CA THR A 335 -1.74 -7.38 -0.37
C THR A 335 -2.24 -6.09 0.30
N THR A 336 -3.48 -5.71 0.08
CA THR A 336 -4.20 -4.68 0.83
C THR A 336 -5.06 -5.31 1.93
N LEU A 337 -5.86 -6.34 1.60
CA LEU A 337 -6.72 -6.98 2.59
C LEU A 337 -5.92 -7.66 3.70
N LEU A 338 -4.77 -8.27 3.35
CA LEU A 338 -3.95 -8.99 4.32
C LEU A 338 -3.36 -8.05 5.39
N PRO A 339 -2.65 -6.94 5.07
CA PRO A 339 -2.23 -5.92 6.03
C PRO A 339 -3.38 -5.31 6.82
N LEU A 340 -4.48 -4.97 6.15
CA LEU A 340 -5.67 -4.42 6.80
C LEU A 340 -6.16 -5.31 7.96
N THR A 341 -6.14 -6.63 7.76
CA THR A 341 -6.53 -7.57 8.82
C THR A 341 -5.52 -7.62 9.98
N ARG A 342 -4.22 -7.38 9.73
CA ARG A 342 -3.17 -7.34 10.76
C ARG A 342 -3.20 -6.02 11.53
N GLN A 343 -3.38 -4.91 10.84
CA GLN A 343 -3.56 -3.61 11.49
C GLN A 343 -4.75 -3.63 12.45
N THR A 344 -5.91 -4.13 12.01
CA THR A 344 -7.10 -4.23 12.87
C THR A 344 -6.92 -5.28 13.99
N LEU A 345 -6.15 -6.36 13.78
CA LEU A 345 -5.73 -7.28 14.83
C LEU A 345 -4.92 -6.56 15.92
N SER A 346 -3.91 -5.79 15.53
CA SER A 346 -3.12 -5.01 16.48
C SER A 346 -3.98 -3.98 17.22
N MET A 347 -4.86 -3.26 16.53
CA MET A 347 -5.77 -2.32 17.16
C MET A 347 -6.66 -3.01 18.21
N ALA A 348 -7.17 -4.22 17.93
CA ALA A 348 -7.97 -4.99 18.87
C ALA A 348 -7.14 -5.55 20.05
N ALA A 349 -5.93 -5.99 19.78
CA ALA A 349 -4.97 -6.44 20.76
C ALA A 349 -4.64 -5.33 21.79
N HIS A 350 -4.51 -4.10 21.31
CA HIS A 350 -4.33 -2.93 22.16
C HIS A 350 -5.65 -2.34 22.72
N LYS A 351 -6.77 -3.07 22.62
CA LYS A 351 -8.10 -2.67 23.12
C LYS A 351 -8.66 -1.40 22.44
N ALA A 352 -8.14 -1.04 21.28
CA ALA A 352 -8.58 0.10 20.47
C ALA A 352 -9.73 -0.25 19.51
N LEU A 353 -10.00 -1.55 19.27
CA LEU A 353 -11.11 -2.08 18.51
C LEU A 353 -11.82 -3.23 19.25
N PRO A 354 -13.02 -3.62 18.81
CA PRO A 354 -13.73 -4.79 19.37
C PRO A 354 -12.92 -6.09 19.23
N LYS A 355 -13.07 -6.99 20.21
CA LYS A 355 -12.36 -8.29 20.30
C LYS A 355 -12.46 -9.15 19.04
N ILE A 356 -13.55 -9.06 18.28
CA ILE A 356 -13.77 -9.84 17.04
C ILE A 356 -12.64 -9.69 16.01
N PHE A 357 -11.95 -8.53 15.98
CA PHE A 357 -10.81 -8.29 15.10
C PHE A 357 -9.50 -8.89 15.64
N GLY A 358 -9.46 -9.20 16.96
CA GLY A 358 -8.30 -9.77 17.66
C GLY A 358 -8.26 -11.29 17.69
N GLU A 359 -9.32 -11.98 17.25
CA GLU A 359 -9.41 -13.44 17.33
C GLU A 359 -8.66 -14.12 16.18
N VAL A 360 -7.55 -14.80 16.49
CA VAL A 360 -6.73 -15.54 15.53
C VAL A 360 -7.19 -17.00 15.45
N HIS A 361 -7.35 -17.50 14.22
CA HIS A 361 -7.76 -18.89 13.97
C HIS A 361 -6.59 -19.85 14.25
N PRO A 362 -6.74 -20.86 15.12
CA PRO A 362 -5.61 -21.69 15.59
C PRO A 362 -4.93 -22.51 14.50
N LYS A 363 -5.64 -22.92 13.44
CA LYS A 363 -5.09 -23.71 12.34
C LYS A 363 -4.41 -22.84 11.28
N TYR A 364 -5.01 -21.69 10.95
CA TYR A 364 -4.53 -20.84 9.84
C TYR A 364 -3.62 -19.72 10.31
N MET A 365 -3.55 -19.47 11.62
CA MET A 365 -2.77 -18.38 12.24
C MET A 365 -3.09 -17.03 11.59
N THR A 366 -4.37 -16.76 11.37
CA THR A 366 -4.89 -15.56 10.73
C THR A 366 -6.08 -15.00 11.51
N PRO A 367 -6.32 -13.68 11.50
CA PRO A 367 -7.51 -13.08 12.11
C PRO A 367 -8.76 -13.34 11.25
N PHE A 368 -9.22 -14.58 11.23
CA PHE A 368 -10.27 -15.07 10.33
C PHE A 368 -11.58 -14.27 10.42
N LYS A 369 -12.08 -14.03 11.66
CA LYS A 369 -13.31 -13.26 11.85
C LYS A 369 -13.15 -11.81 11.38
N GLY A 370 -12.01 -11.19 11.69
CA GLY A 370 -11.65 -9.86 11.18
C GLY A 370 -11.62 -9.82 9.67
N THR A 371 -11.04 -10.84 9.01
CA THR A 371 -11.02 -10.96 7.54
C THR A 371 -12.44 -10.98 6.97
N VAL A 372 -13.34 -11.77 7.53
CA VAL A 372 -14.74 -11.84 7.06
C VAL A 372 -15.44 -10.50 7.22
N VAL A 373 -15.33 -9.86 8.40
CA VAL A 373 -15.98 -8.56 8.65
C VAL A 373 -15.46 -7.49 7.68
N LEU A 374 -14.15 -7.39 7.52
CA LEU A 374 -13.53 -6.39 6.62
C LEU A 374 -13.88 -6.65 5.15
N THR A 375 -13.95 -7.92 4.73
CA THR A 375 -14.40 -8.28 3.39
C THR A 375 -15.85 -7.86 3.15
N VAL A 376 -16.74 -8.12 4.12
CA VAL A 376 -18.16 -7.69 4.03
C VAL A 376 -18.25 -6.16 3.93
N ILE A 377 -17.52 -5.43 4.77
CA ILE A 377 -17.48 -3.96 4.73
C ILE A 377 -17.01 -3.47 3.35
N SER A 378 -15.94 -4.06 2.80
CA SER A 378 -15.40 -3.72 1.48
C SER A 378 -16.39 -4.02 0.35
N ILE A 379 -17.11 -5.15 0.43
CA ILE A 379 -18.17 -5.49 -0.53
C ILE A 379 -19.32 -4.48 -0.45
N LEU A 380 -19.79 -4.17 0.75
CA LEU A 380 -20.87 -3.19 0.93
C LEU A 380 -20.46 -1.82 0.39
N TRP A 381 -19.25 -1.36 0.71
CA TRP A 381 -18.69 -0.11 0.19
C TRP A 381 -18.66 -0.09 -1.33
N TYR A 382 -18.12 -1.15 -1.95
CA TYR A 382 -18.02 -1.27 -3.41
C TYR A 382 -19.39 -1.26 -4.09
N VAL A 383 -20.32 -2.09 -3.60
CA VAL A 383 -21.67 -2.19 -4.18
C VAL A 383 -22.44 -0.90 -4.01
N LEU A 384 -22.35 -0.24 -2.86
CA LEU A 384 -23.03 1.04 -2.62
C LEU A 384 -22.53 2.14 -3.57
N LEU A 385 -21.22 2.27 -3.77
CA LEU A 385 -20.67 3.26 -4.69
C LEU A 385 -21.07 2.99 -6.13
N THR A 386 -20.92 1.76 -6.60
CA THR A 386 -21.27 1.40 -8.00
C THR A 386 -22.75 1.50 -8.28
N TRP A 387 -23.60 1.19 -7.28
CA TRP A 387 -25.06 1.33 -7.40
C TRP A 387 -25.52 2.78 -7.43
N ALA A 388 -24.90 3.63 -6.58
CA ALA A 388 -25.24 5.05 -6.53
C ALA A 388 -24.76 5.80 -7.79
N ASN A 389 -23.48 5.71 -8.09
CA ASN A 389 -22.85 6.25 -9.31
C ASN A 389 -21.41 5.72 -9.41
N VAL A 390 -21.07 5.04 -10.51
CA VAL A 390 -19.74 4.49 -10.71
C VAL A 390 -18.63 5.54 -10.65
N ASN A 391 -18.89 6.80 -10.99
CA ASN A 391 -17.93 7.90 -10.90
C ASN A 391 -17.55 8.24 -9.45
N LEU A 392 -18.34 7.82 -8.45
CA LEU A 392 -17.97 7.92 -7.04
C LEU A 392 -16.70 7.11 -6.71
N LEU A 393 -16.35 6.10 -7.50
CA LEU A 393 -15.09 5.36 -7.35
C LEU A 393 -13.89 6.27 -7.62
N TYR A 394 -13.97 7.21 -8.57
CA TYR A 394 -12.90 8.16 -8.85
C TYR A 394 -12.76 9.21 -7.74
N ASP A 395 -13.89 9.73 -7.22
CA ASP A 395 -13.87 10.61 -6.04
C ASP A 395 -13.31 9.88 -4.82
N ALA A 396 -13.70 8.62 -4.61
CA ALA A 396 -13.25 7.80 -3.50
C ALA A 396 -11.73 7.55 -3.55
N ILE A 397 -11.17 7.19 -4.72
CA ILE A 397 -9.73 6.95 -4.86
C ILE A 397 -8.93 8.24 -4.65
N SER A 398 -9.43 9.38 -5.10
CA SER A 398 -8.81 10.68 -4.88
C SER A 398 -8.86 11.07 -3.40
N ALA A 399 -9.96 10.76 -2.70
CA ALA A 399 -10.12 10.97 -1.26
C ALA A 399 -9.11 10.18 -0.40
N ILE A 400 -8.60 9.03 -0.90
CA ILE A 400 -7.51 8.28 -0.24
C ILE A 400 -6.28 9.16 -0.04
N GLY A 401 -6.01 10.12 -0.93
CA GLY A 401 -4.90 11.06 -0.82
C GLY A 401 -4.88 11.82 0.52
N ILE A 402 -6.05 12.19 1.05
CA ILE A 402 -6.19 12.83 2.38
C ILE A 402 -5.70 11.88 3.47
N MET A 403 -6.11 10.61 3.41
CA MET A 403 -5.76 9.60 4.41
C MET A 403 -4.29 9.19 4.31
N ILE A 404 -3.74 9.10 3.10
CA ILE A 404 -2.31 8.83 2.85
C ILE A 404 -1.45 9.93 3.47
N CYS A 405 -1.80 11.20 3.25
CA CYS A 405 -1.06 12.32 3.82
C CYS A 405 -1.07 12.28 5.35
N LEU A 406 -2.20 11.91 5.97
CA LEU A 406 -2.31 11.75 7.42
C LEU A 406 -1.47 10.56 7.93
N ALA A 407 -1.57 9.40 7.28
CA ALA A 407 -0.87 8.19 7.70
C ALA A 407 0.66 8.33 7.53
N TYR A 408 1.12 8.68 6.34
CA TYR A 408 2.56 8.80 6.06
C TYR A 408 3.19 10.01 6.74
N GLY A 409 2.52 11.17 6.68
CA GLY A 409 2.97 12.38 7.37
C GLY A 409 3.01 12.18 8.89
N GLY A 410 1.96 11.56 9.45
CA GLY A 410 1.88 11.22 10.86
C GLY A 410 3.00 10.26 11.31
N THR A 411 3.28 9.22 10.54
CA THR A 411 4.38 8.27 10.84
C THR A 411 5.75 8.93 10.74
N GLY A 412 5.97 9.79 9.73
CA GLY A 412 7.22 10.55 9.61
C GLY A 412 7.47 11.45 10.82
N LEU A 413 6.45 12.21 11.25
CA LEU A 413 6.55 13.02 12.49
C LEU A 413 6.71 12.15 13.73
N ALA A 414 6.01 11.00 13.81
CA ALA A 414 6.13 10.09 14.94
C ALA A 414 7.56 9.60 15.11
N ALA A 415 8.25 9.22 14.04
CA ALA A 415 9.64 8.80 14.09
C ALA A 415 10.53 9.90 14.67
N THR A 416 10.42 11.12 14.16
CA THR A 416 11.22 12.26 14.64
C THR A 416 10.99 12.55 16.14
N ILE A 417 9.72 12.52 16.58
CA ILE A 417 9.36 12.83 17.97
C ILE A 417 9.71 11.69 18.92
N TYR A 418 9.47 10.45 18.51
CA TYR A 418 9.78 9.27 19.33
C TYR A 418 11.28 9.17 19.60
N TYR A 419 12.11 9.41 18.59
CA TYR A 419 13.56 9.36 18.67
C TYR A 419 14.24 10.70 19.05
N ARG A 420 13.50 11.72 19.51
CA ARG A 420 14.05 13.07 19.74
C ARG A 420 15.32 13.12 20.60
N LYS A 421 15.51 12.17 21.52
CA LYS A 421 16.71 12.07 22.36
C LYS A 421 17.92 11.46 21.63
N GLU A 422 17.69 10.77 20.51
CA GLU A 422 18.74 10.14 19.70
C GLU A 422 19.27 11.05 18.59
N LEU A 423 18.54 12.11 18.24
CA LEU A 423 18.85 12.97 17.08
C LEU A 423 20.21 13.64 17.20
N THR A 424 20.60 14.04 18.41
CA THR A 424 21.87 14.75 18.67
C THR A 424 23.06 13.82 18.85
N LYS A 425 22.86 12.49 18.88
CA LYS A 425 23.96 11.54 19.12
C LYS A 425 24.88 11.34 17.90
N SER A 426 24.37 11.53 16.69
CA SER A 426 25.17 11.44 15.46
C SER A 426 24.54 12.23 14.30
N ALA A 427 25.37 12.67 13.32
CA ALA A 427 24.89 13.30 12.10
C ALA A 427 23.98 12.36 11.30
N LYS A 428 24.25 11.04 11.31
CA LYS A 428 23.40 10.03 10.69
C LYS A 428 22.00 10.03 11.30
N ASN A 429 21.90 9.99 12.61
CA ASN A 429 20.61 10.03 13.31
C ASN A 429 19.88 11.34 13.05
N PHE A 430 20.58 12.46 13.10
CA PHE A 430 20.00 13.77 12.82
C PHE A 430 19.38 13.83 11.42
N ILE A 431 20.05 13.31 10.40
CA ILE A 431 19.55 13.31 9.01
C ILE A 431 18.46 12.26 8.82
N LEU A 432 18.72 11.00 9.13
CA LEU A 432 17.84 9.89 8.75
C LEU A 432 16.63 9.69 9.66
N ILE A 433 16.71 10.11 10.93
CA ILE A 433 15.60 9.98 11.87
C ILE A 433 14.93 11.35 12.12
N GLY A 434 15.70 12.44 12.03
CA GLY A 434 15.20 13.78 12.27
C GLY A 434 14.73 14.47 11.00
N VAL A 435 15.69 14.92 10.18
CA VAL A 435 15.40 15.80 9.03
C VAL A 435 14.60 15.10 7.94
N ALA A 436 15.00 13.90 7.52
CA ALA A 436 14.35 13.22 6.40
C ALA A 436 12.86 12.95 6.68
N PRO A 437 12.46 12.23 7.75
CA PRO A 437 11.03 11.95 7.97
C PRO A 437 10.23 13.21 8.32
N ALA A 438 10.81 14.20 9.00
CA ALA A 438 10.13 15.47 9.29
C ALA A 438 9.87 16.28 8.01
N LEU A 439 10.87 16.38 7.11
CA LEU A 439 10.70 17.07 5.83
C LEU A 439 9.67 16.37 4.95
N GLY A 440 9.71 15.04 4.87
CA GLY A 440 8.70 14.26 4.17
C GLY A 440 7.30 14.48 4.73
N ALA A 441 7.15 14.51 6.04
CA ALA A 441 5.89 14.82 6.71
C ALA A 441 5.38 16.24 6.40
N LEU A 442 6.27 17.24 6.37
CA LEU A 442 5.91 18.61 5.98
C LEU A 442 5.46 18.69 4.52
N MET A 443 6.11 17.93 3.62
CA MET A 443 5.67 17.83 2.22
C MET A 443 4.28 17.20 2.12
N PHE A 444 3.99 16.12 2.87
CA PHE A 444 2.63 15.56 2.94
C PHE A 444 1.62 16.52 3.53
N ALA A 445 1.98 17.29 4.55
CA ALA A 445 1.10 18.33 5.10
C ALA A 445 0.79 19.40 4.05
N ALA A 446 1.76 19.84 3.24
CA ALA A 446 1.53 20.79 2.17
C ALA A 446 0.61 20.21 1.07
N VAL A 447 0.80 18.95 0.68
CA VAL A 447 -0.10 18.22 -0.25
C VAL A 447 -1.51 18.12 0.34
N LEU A 448 -1.64 17.75 1.61
CA LEU A 448 -2.93 17.66 2.30
C LEU A 448 -3.70 18.98 2.26
N VAL A 449 -3.04 20.09 2.62
CA VAL A 449 -3.67 21.44 2.59
C VAL A 449 -4.13 21.77 1.17
N LYS A 450 -3.31 21.48 0.17
CA LYS A 450 -3.65 21.75 -1.23
C LYS A 450 -4.84 20.92 -1.70
N VAL A 451 -4.86 19.62 -1.41
CA VAL A 451 -5.97 18.71 -1.70
C VAL A 451 -7.27 19.21 -1.05
N LEU A 452 -7.23 19.59 0.23
CA LEU A 452 -8.42 20.08 0.92
C LEU A 452 -8.96 21.38 0.32
N ILE A 453 -8.09 22.27 -0.15
CA ILE A 453 -8.49 23.54 -0.79
C ILE A 453 -9.07 23.28 -2.18
N ASP A 454 -8.40 22.49 -3.01
CA ASP A 454 -8.82 22.24 -4.39
C ASP A 454 -10.12 21.42 -4.43
N ASP A 455 -10.19 20.37 -3.62
CA ASP A 455 -11.32 19.44 -3.64
C ASP A 455 -12.53 19.94 -2.82
N TRP A 456 -12.41 21.09 -2.16
CA TRP A 456 -13.57 21.82 -1.65
C TRP A 456 -14.49 22.28 -2.78
N ASN A 457 -13.93 22.58 -3.97
CA ASN A 457 -14.72 22.97 -5.13
C ASN A 457 -15.51 21.79 -5.69
N PRO A 458 -16.86 21.84 -5.74
CA PRO A 458 -17.69 20.77 -6.28
C PRO A 458 -17.42 20.46 -7.75
N ASP A 459 -16.96 21.44 -8.54
CA ASP A 459 -16.68 21.26 -9.97
C ASP A 459 -15.45 20.36 -10.23
N ASN A 460 -14.63 20.12 -9.22
CA ASN A 460 -13.49 19.18 -9.29
C ASN A 460 -13.91 17.72 -9.01
N SER A 461 -15.18 17.45 -8.70
CA SER A 461 -15.68 16.11 -8.47
C SER A 461 -15.90 15.36 -9.78
N TYR A 462 -15.55 14.09 -9.81
CA TYR A 462 -15.84 13.20 -10.94
C TYR A 462 -17.32 12.82 -11.01
N ALA A 463 -17.99 12.69 -9.85
CA ALA A 463 -19.40 12.42 -9.77
C ALA A 463 -20.22 13.71 -9.81
N THR A 464 -21.05 13.87 -10.85
CA THR A 464 -21.88 15.06 -11.05
C THR A 464 -22.92 15.32 -9.95
N VAL A 465 -23.18 14.31 -9.11
CA VAL A 465 -24.07 14.46 -7.94
C VAL A 465 -23.60 15.52 -6.96
N PHE A 466 -22.31 15.86 -6.94
CA PHE A 466 -21.74 16.91 -6.11
C PHE A 466 -21.73 18.28 -6.78
N HIS A 467 -21.90 18.37 -8.10
CA HIS A 467 -21.88 19.64 -8.83
C HIS A 467 -23.00 20.58 -8.35
N GLY A 468 -22.63 21.80 -7.98
CA GLY A 468 -23.57 22.77 -7.40
C GLY A 468 -23.90 22.59 -5.91
N GLY A 469 -23.25 21.63 -5.24
CA GLY A 469 -23.38 21.39 -3.80
C GLY A 469 -22.45 22.25 -2.94
N GLY A 470 -22.49 22.04 -1.64
CA GLY A 470 -21.66 22.75 -0.65
C GLY A 470 -20.24 22.23 -0.46
N GLY A 471 -19.78 21.27 -1.28
CA GLY A 471 -18.43 20.72 -1.22
C GLY A 471 -18.22 19.63 -2.26
N GLY A 472 -16.97 19.48 -2.74
CA GLY A 472 -16.62 18.49 -3.75
C GLY A 472 -16.66 17.05 -3.21
N GLY A 473 -16.91 16.08 -4.10
CA GLY A 473 -17.05 14.66 -3.75
C GLY A 473 -15.83 14.10 -3.04
N VAL A 474 -14.64 14.43 -3.50
CA VAL A 474 -13.37 14.04 -2.89
C VAL A 474 -13.26 14.56 -1.44
N PHE A 475 -13.57 15.85 -1.23
CA PHE A 475 -13.57 16.45 0.10
C PHE A 475 -14.60 15.79 1.01
N VAL A 476 -15.85 15.65 0.54
CA VAL A 476 -16.95 15.05 1.33
C VAL A 476 -16.61 13.61 1.71
N MET A 477 -16.09 12.82 0.78
CA MET A 477 -15.70 11.42 1.06
C MET A 477 -14.51 11.33 1.99
N GLY A 478 -13.46 12.12 1.76
CA GLY A 478 -12.24 12.08 2.58
C GLY A 478 -12.46 12.60 3.99
N VAL A 479 -12.94 13.84 4.11
CA VAL A 479 -13.19 14.45 5.42
C VAL A 479 -14.36 13.78 6.14
N GLY A 480 -15.41 13.37 5.40
CA GLY A 480 -16.54 12.63 5.96
C GLY A 480 -16.11 11.28 6.54
N THR A 481 -15.26 10.53 5.84
CA THR A 481 -14.69 9.27 6.37
C THR A 481 -13.89 9.54 7.64
N MET A 482 -13.05 10.57 7.68
CA MET A 482 -12.30 10.92 8.88
C MET A 482 -13.20 11.38 10.02
N ALA A 483 -14.30 12.09 9.73
CA ALA A 483 -15.30 12.45 10.74
C ALA A 483 -15.98 11.21 11.34
N VAL A 484 -16.36 10.23 10.51
CA VAL A 484 -16.84 8.92 10.99
C VAL A 484 -15.78 8.25 11.88
N GLY A 485 -14.50 8.30 11.49
CA GLY A 485 -13.39 7.82 12.30
C GLY A 485 -13.35 8.47 13.68
N VAL A 486 -13.46 9.79 13.77
CA VAL A 486 -13.48 10.50 15.06
C VAL A 486 -14.69 10.09 15.90
N ILE A 487 -15.86 9.93 15.31
CA ILE A 487 -17.07 9.45 16.01
C ILE A 487 -16.84 8.04 16.57
N LEU A 488 -16.30 7.13 15.77
CA LEU A 488 -15.96 5.77 16.21
C LEU A 488 -14.88 5.79 17.31
N MET A 489 -13.89 6.67 17.21
CA MET A 489 -12.90 6.88 18.26
C MET A 489 -13.54 7.27 19.59
N ILE A 490 -14.43 8.24 19.57
CA ILE A 490 -15.13 8.71 20.78
C ILE A 490 -15.97 7.56 21.37
N ALA A 491 -16.69 6.82 20.53
CA ALA A 491 -17.48 5.66 20.99
C ALA A 491 -16.59 4.59 21.64
N MET A 492 -15.45 4.25 21.03
CA MET A 492 -14.48 3.32 21.59
C MET A 492 -13.85 3.85 22.88
N TRP A 493 -13.52 5.14 22.93
CA TRP A 493 -12.97 5.77 24.13
C TRP A 493 -13.94 5.71 25.32
N ILE A 494 -15.22 5.93 25.08
CA ILE A 494 -16.25 5.80 26.12
C ILE A 494 -16.38 4.33 26.56
N TRP A 495 -16.34 3.40 25.63
CA TRP A 495 -16.52 1.96 25.92
C TRP A 495 -15.28 1.32 26.52
N LYS A 496 -14.08 1.60 25.99
CA LYS A 496 -12.78 1.04 26.42
C LYS A 496 -11.73 2.14 26.51
N PRO A 497 -11.64 2.86 27.64
CA PRO A 497 -10.79 4.04 27.75
C PRO A 497 -9.30 3.74 27.88
N GLU A 498 -8.89 2.48 28.10
CA GLU A 498 -7.53 2.08 28.47
C GLU A 498 -6.50 2.54 27.44
N PHE A 499 -6.72 2.22 26.17
CA PHE A 499 -5.83 2.64 25.08
C PHE A 499 -5.74 4.17 24.94
N PHE A 500 -6.88 4.86 25.05
CA PHE A 500 -6.97 6.30 24.82
C PHE A 500 -6.34 7.15 25.93
N ARG A 501 -6.10 6.57 27.11
CA ARG A 501 -5.41 7.22 28.24
C ARG A 501 -3.89 7.12 28.18
N ARG A 502 -3.34 6.40 27.20
CA ARG A 502 -1.89 6.23 27.02
C ARG A 502 -1.23 7.57 26.68
N LYS A 503 -0.10 7.83 27.33
CA LYS A 503 0.66 9.07 27.17
C LYS A 503 1.75 8.90 26.09
N PRO A 504 2.16 9.99 25.43
CA PRO A 504 3.31 9.98 24.55
C PRO A 504 4.58 9.47 25.22
N GLU A 505 5.39 8.74 24.48
CA GLU A 505 6.63 8.11 24.92
C GLU A 505 7.83 8.58 24.08
N THR A 506 9.02 8.16 24.48
CA THR A 506 10.23 8.32 23.69
C THR A 506 10.98 7.00 23.65
N TRP A 507 11.76 6.80 22.60
CA TRP A 507 12.64 5.64 22.47
C TRP A 507 13.48 5.43 23.73
N PRO A 508 13.36 4.28 24.40
CA PRO A 508 14.07 4.02 25.65
C PRO A 508 15.56 3.70 25.44
N GLY A 509 15.96 3.29 24.24
CA GLY A 509 17.30 2.80 23.89
C GLY A 509 17.33 1.32 23.51
N GLU A 510 18.39 0.89 22.81
CA GLU A 510 18.56 -0.52 22.46
C GLU A 510 18.63 -1.42 23.71
N GLY A 511 17.96 -2.55 23.66
CA GLY A 511 17.90 -3.54 24.74
C GLY A 511 17.03 -3.16 25.94
N GLN A 512 16.35 -2.03 25.89
CA GLN A 512 15.36 -1.66 26.92
C GLN A 512 13.96 -2.18 26.50
N PRO A 513 13.16 -2.66 27.46
CA PRO A 513 11.81 -3.11 27.16
C PRO A 513 10.96 -1.95 26.66
N ILE A 514 10.16 -2.23 25.64
CA ILE A 514 9.18 -1.27 25.11
C ILE A 514 7.92 -1.41 25.96
N PRO A 515 7.40 -0.34 26.60
CA PRO A 515 6.34 -0.43 27.60
C PRO A 515 5.05 -1.15 27.15
N TYR A 516 4.77 -1.16 25.84
CA TYR A 516 3.60 -1.85 25.30
C TYR A 516 3.81 -3.35 25.04
N SER A 517 5.05 -3.84 24.92
CA SER A 517 5.35 -5.26 24.67
C SER A 517 5.19 -6.14 25.90
N ASP A 518 5.27 -5.55 27.11
CA ASP A 518 5.13 -6.28 28.38
C ASP A 518 3.68 -6.50 28.84
N GLU A 519 2.71 -5.78 28.24
CA GLU A 519 1.30 -6.09 28.46
C GLU A 519 0.94 -7.36 27.69
N ARG A 520 1.07 -8.52 28.30
CA ARG A 520 0.48 -9.77 27.80
C ARG A 520 -0.99 -9.51 27.51
N ILE A 521 -1.34 -9.65 26.25
CA ILE A 521 -2.71 -9.48 25.79
C ILE A 521 -3.44 -10.74 26.24
N GLU A 522 -3.96 -10.72 27.45
CA GLU A 522 -4.95 -11.69 27.87
C GLU A 522 -6.23 -11.34 27.10
N LEU A 523 -6.45 -12.11 26.05
CA LEU A 523 -7.72 -12.11 25.30
C LEU A 523 -8.74 -12.90 26.13
N ASP A 524 -9.13 -12.34 27.30
CA ASP A 524 -10.23 -12.88 28.10
C ASP A 524 -11.58 -12.78 27.38
#